data_69ea20ba515a431fb26c443ae73405c4
#
_entry.id   69ea20ba515a431fb26c443ae73405c4
#
_cell.length_a   1.000
_cell.length_b   1.000
_cell.length_c   1.000
_cell.angle_alpha   90.00
_cell.angle_beta   90.00
_cell.angle_gamma   90.00
#
_symmetry.space_group_name_H-M   'P 1'
#
loop_
_entity.id
_entity.type
_entity.pdbx_description
1 polymer ?
#
loop_
_entity_poly.entity_id
_entity_poly.type
_entity_poly.pdbx_seq_one_letter_code
_entity_poly.pdbx_strand_id
1 'polypeptide(L)'
;FLEKHDEQLKTIDSQIAALHKQNRSTFFSAVALELLSRTASSLEVYFALLVMTGDVSFPQCILITAFTTLFANMLFFIPLQIGGLEGGYMMSTAGMSMPVNFGIFISLLVRLRELIWTAIGLLLIKLDKTQKRS
;
A
#
# COMPACT_ATOMS: atom_id res chain seq x y z
N PHE A 1 -35.77 4.68 9.33
CA PHE A 1 -34.28 4.86 9.34
C PHE A 1 -33.55 3.53 9.56
N LEU A 2 -34.11 2.64 10.38
CA LEU A 2 -33.54 1.33 10.68
C LEU A 2 -33.69 0.34 9.50
N GLU A 3 -34.83 0.32 8.82
CA GLU A 3 -35.09 -0.57 7.68
C GLU A 3 -34.11 -0.32 6.49
N LYS A 4 -33.75 0.94 6.27
CA LYS A 4 -32.83 1.32 5.19
C LYS A 4 -31.40 0.84 5.45
N HIS A 5 -31.02 0.71 6.72
CA HIS A 5 -29.71 0.17 7.12
C HIS A 5 -29.69 -1.36 7.00
N ASP A 6 -30.81 -2.02 7.31
CA ASP A 6 -30.93 -3.48 7.16
C ASP A 6 -30.90 -3.94 5.70
N GLU A 7 -31.49 -3.18 4.79
CA GLU A 7 -31.38 -3.47 3.35
C GLU A 7 -29.96 -3.27 2.81
N GLN A 8 -29.27 -2.24 3.27
CA GLN A 8 -27.87 -2.00 2.89
C GLN A 8 -26.95 -3.11 3.43
N LEU A 9 -27.15 -3.54 4.66
CA LEU A 9 -26.39 -4.66 5.25
C LEU A 9 -26.67 -5.96 4.52
N LYS A 10 -27.92 -6.27 4.18
CA LYS A 10 -28.27 -7.46 3.39
C LYS A 10 -27.68 -7.41 1.97
N THR A 11 -27.64 -6.23 1.37
CA THR A 11 -27.02 -6.05 0.04
C THR A 11 -25.51 -6.28 0.10
N ILE A 12 -24.84 -5.77 1.13
CA ILE A 12 -23.40 -5.99 1.35
C ILE A 12 -23.13 -7.46 1.63
N ASP A 13 -23.92 -8.10 2.46
CA ASP A 13 -23.81 -9.52 2.81
C ASP A 13 -24.01 -10.42 1.59
N SER A 14 -24.99 -10.10 0.73
CA SER A 14 -25.23 -10.82 -0.53
C SER A 14 -24.12 -10.61 -1.54
N GLN A 15 -23.52 -9.42 -1.60
CA GLN A 15 -22.37 -9.12 -2.47
C GLN A 15 -21.11 -9.86 -2.00
N ILE A 16 -20.89 -9.93 -0.70
CA ILE A 16 -19.77 -10.71 -0.12
C ILE A 16 -19.98 -12.20 -0.37
N ALA A 17 -21.19 -12.71 -0.17
CA ALA A 17 -21.53 -14.11 -0.45
C ALA A 17 -21.42 -14.47 -1.94
N ALA A 18 -21.82 -13.57 -2.84
CA ALA A 18 -21.68 -13.72 -4.28
C ALA A 18 -20.20 -13.72 -4.72
N LEU A 19 -19.37 -12.86 -4.15
CA LEU A 19 -17.91 -12.84 -4.34
C LEU A 19 -17.27 -14.15 -3.86
N HIS A 20 -17.72 -14.69 -2.76
CA HIS A 20 -17.20 -15.95 -2.20
C HIS A 20 -17.60 -17.19 -3.02
N LYS A 21 -18.78 -17.14 -3.66
CA LYS A 21 -19.35 -18.27 -4.41
C LYS A 21 -18.93 -18.26 -5.89
N GLN A 22 -18.62 -17.11 -6.46
CA GLN A 22 -18.49 -16.96 -7.90
C GLN A 22 -17.09 -17.16 -8.48
N ASN A 23 -16.00 -16.98 -7.68
CA ASN A 23 -14.65 -17.22 -8.20
C ASN A 23 -13.61 -17.39 -7.09
N ARG A 24 -13.47 -18.59 -6.58
CA ARG A 24 -12.31 -18.95 -5.71
C ARG A 24 -10.98 -18.62 -6.41
N SER A 25 -10.90 -18.84 -7.71
CA SER A 25 -9.72 -18.53 -8.52
C SER A 25 -9.38 -17.04 -8.51
N THR A 26 -10.36 -16.15 -8.66
CA THR A 26 -10.17 -14.69 -8.63
C THR A 26 -9.75 -14.22 -7.24
N PHE A 27 -10.31 -14.79 -6.18
CA PHE A 27 -9.92 -14.49 -4.80
C PHE A 27 -8.46 -14.88 -4.54
N PHE A 28 -8.07 -16.12 -4.88
CA PHE A 28 -6.69 -16.56 -4.73
C PHE A 28 -5.71 -15.75 -5.59
N SER A 29 -6.12 -15.38 -6.79
CA SER A 29 -5.33 -14.51 -7.66
C SER A 29 -5.14 -13.11 -7.08
N ALA A 30 -6.18 -12.53 -6.49
CA ALA A 30 -6.11 -11.23 -5.84
C ALA A 30 -5.19 -11.27 -4.60
N VAL A 31 -5.30 -12.31 -3.77
CA VAL A 31 -4.44 -12.51 -2.61
C VAL A 31 -2.98 -12.73 -3.04
N ALA A 32 -2.74 -13.52 -4.08
CA ALA A 32 -1.41 -13.75 -4.62
C ALA A 32 -0.79 -12.45 -5.16
N LEU A 33 -1.56 -11.64 -5.89
CA LEU A 33 -1.14 -10.33 -6.37
C LEU A 33 -0.81 -9.37 -5.23
N GLU A 34 -1.61 -9.35 -4.17
CA GLU A 34 -1.35 -8.53 -2.98
C GLU A 34 -0.07 -8.95 -2.28
N LEU A 35 0.14 -10.27 -2.09
CA LEU A 35 1.38 -10.79 -1.52
C LEU A 35 2.60 -10.44 -2.38
N LEU A 36 2.47 -10.56 -3.70
CA LEU A 36 3.53 -10.19 -4.63
C LEU A 36 3.85 -8.70 -4.54
N SER A 37 2.84 -7.86 -4.47
CA SER A 37 2.98 -6.41 -4.32
C SER A 37 3.69 -6.05 -3.00
N ARG A 38 3.33 -6.70 -1.89
CA ARG A 38 3.98 -6.51 -0.58
C ARG A 38 5.44 -6.95 -0.60
N THR A 39 5.72 -8.08 -1.22
CA THR A 39 7.09 -8.58 -1.39
C THR A 39 7.92 -7.62 -2.24
N ALA A 40 7.37 -7.14 -3.33
CA ALA A 40 8.03 -6.15 -4.19
C ALA A 40 8.35 -4.85 -3.43
N SER A 41 7.42 -4.36 -2.59
CA SER A 41 7.66 -3.18 -1.75
C SER A 41 8.76 -3.41 -0.71
N SER A 42 8.83 -4.60 -0.12
CA SER A 42 9.92 -4.95 0.81
C SER A 42 11.27 -5.04 0.11
N LEU A 43 11.29 -5.51 -1.14
CA LEU A 43 12.48 -5.56 -1.99
C LEU A 43 12.98 -4.15 -2.34
N GLU A 44 12.08 -3.22 -2.62
CA GLU A 44 12.40 -1.82 -2.87
C GLU A 44 13.11 -1.19 -1.66
N VAL A 45 12.56 -1.40 -0.46
CA VAL A 45 13.17 -0.94 0.80
C VAL A 45 14.53 -1.60 1.02
N TYR A 46 14.65 -2.89 0.70
CA TYR A 46 15.91 -3.63 0.79
C TYR A 46 16.98 -3.02 -0.11
N PHE A 47 16.68 -2.78 -1.39
CA PHE A 47 17.64 -2.17 -2.31
C PHE A 47 18.00 -0.75 -1.90
N ALA A 48 17.02 0.06 -1.46
CA ALA A 48 17.28 1.41 -0.99
C ALA A 48 18.24 1.43 0.20
N LEU A 49 18.03 0.56 1.18
CA LEU A 49 18.91 0.45 2.35
C LEU A 49 20.25 -0.16 2.00
N LEU A 50 20.30 -1.14 1.11
CA LEU A 50 21.55 -1.76 0.66
C LEU A 50 22.49 -0.73 0.03
N VAL A 51 21.95 0.18 -0.78
CA VAL A 51 22.73 1.27 -1.38
C VAL A 51 23.27 2.24 -0.34
N MET A 52 22.53 2.45 0.76
CA MET A 52 22.90 3.43 1.79
C MET A 52 23.84 2.86 2.86
N THR A 53 23.65 1.61 3.25
CA THR A 53 24.37 0.99 4.39
C THR A 53 25.36 -0.09 3.98
N GLY A 54 25.17 -0.70 2.80
CA GLY A 54 25.99 -1.81 2.33
C GLY A 54 25.73 -3.15 3.05
N ASP A 55 25.02 -3.16 4.16
CA ASP A 55 24.84 -4.34 5.01
C ASP A 55 23.45 -4.31 5.69
N VAL A 56 22.45 -4.89 5.03
CA VAL A 56 21.08 -4.97 5.55
C VAL A 56 20.52 -6.36 5.32
N SER A 57 19.87 -6.94 6.33
CA SER A 57 19.21 -8.23 6.17
C SER A 57 17.76 -8.06 5.66
N PHE A 58 17.35 -8.94 4.76
CA PHE A 58 16.00 -8.94 4.19
C PHE A 58 14.86 -8.99 5.24
N PRO A 59 14.98 -9.79 6.35
CA PRO A 59 13.97 -9.76 7.42
C PRO A 59 13.79 -8.40 8.08
N GLN A 60 14.84 -7.61 8.21
CA GLN A 60 14.75 -6.23 8.74
C GLN A 60 13.91 -5.34 7.83
N CYS A 61 14.05 -5.47 6.51
CA CYS A 61 13.27 -4.71 5.54
C CYS A 61 11.78 -5.08 5.58
N ILE A 62 11.46 -6.36 5.78
CA ILE A 62 10.09 -6.82 5.99
C ILE A 62 9.49 -6.20 7.25
N LEU A 63 10.24 -6.19 8.35
CA LEU A 63 9.82 -5.57 9.62
C LEU A 63 9.57 -4.07 9.47
N ILE A 64 10.47 -3.35 8.82
CA ILE A 64 10.32 -1.92 8.53
C ILE A 64 9.05 -1.66 7.71
N THR A 65 8.84 -2.41 6.65
CA THR A 65 7.67 -2.26 5.78
C THR A 65 6.37 -2.62 6.51
N ALA A 66 6.38 -3.70 7.29
CA ALA A 66 5.21 -4.13 8.07
C ALA A 66 4.84 -3.09 9.15
N PHE A 67 5.82 -2.61 9.91
CA PHE A 67 5.60 -1.60 10.94
C PHE A 67 5.10 -0.29 10.33
N THR A 68 5.74 0.18 9.26
CA THR A 68 5.33 1.40 8.56
C THR A 68 3.91 1.29 8.02
N THR A 69 3.56 0.15 7.44
CA THR A 69 2.20 -0.09 6.92
C THR A 69 1.17 -0.10 8.06
N LEU A 70 1.50 -0.74 9.18
CA LEU A 70 0.63 -0.74 10.36
C LEU A 70 0.43 0.67 10.89
N PHE A 71 1.51 1.43 11.04
CA PHE A 71 1.49 2.80 11.52
C PHE A 71 0.71 3.74 10.59
N ALA A 72 0.93 3.63 9.28
CA ALA A 72 0.18 4.39 8.28
C ALA A 72 -1.32 4.06 8.31
N ASN A 73 -1.68 2.79 8.50
CA ASN A 73 -3.07 2.37 8.62
C ASN A 73 -3.73 2.86 9.92
N MET A 74 -3.00 2.99 11.02
CA MET A 74 -3.53 3.61 12.24
C MET A 74 -3.86 5.09 12.05
N LEU A 75 -3.14 5.76 11.15
CA LEU A 75 -3.32 7.17 10.83
C LEU A 75 -4.22 7.41 9.61
N PHE A 76 -5.12 6.48 9.30
CA PHE A 76 -5.99 6.57 8.12
C PHE A 76 -6.91 7.80 8.11
N PHE A 77 -7.12 8.45 9.26
CA PHE A 77 -7.89 9.71 9.36
C PHE A 77 -7.20 10.88 8.66
N ILE A 78 -5.89 10.81 8.44
CA ILE A 78 -5.13 11.89 7.81
C ILE A 78 -5.28 11.73 6.29
N PRO A 79 -5.88 12.73 5.60
CA PRO A 79 -6.01 12.68 4.14
C PRO A 79 -4.63 12.54 3.49
N LEU A 80 -4.53 11.65 2.48
CA LEU A 80 -3.30 11.30 1.78
C LEU A 80 -2.21 10.65 2.65
N GLN A 81 -2.51 10.33 3.92
CA GLN A 81 -1.55 9.76 4.89
C GLN A 81 -0.23 10.56 4.98
N ILE A 82 -0.32 11.89 4.76
CA ILE A 82 0.83 12.79 4.85
C ILE A 82 1.37 12.77 6.28
N GLY A 83 2.65 12.46 6.43
CA GLY A 83 3.31 12.30 7.73
C GLY A 83 3.20 10.89 8.33
N GLY A 84 2.19 10.10 7.96
CA GLY A 84 2.02 8.73 8.47
C GLY A 84 3.08 7.77 7.94
N LEU A 85 3.32 7.78 6.64
CA LEU A 85 4.37 6.98 6.00
C LEU A 85 5.76 7.44 6.42
N GLU A 86 6.00 8.74 6.38
CA GLU A 86 7.27 9.35 6.78
C GLU A 86 7.59 9.03 8.25
N GLY A 87 6.63 9.27 9.14
CA GLY A 87 6.76 8.94 10.56
C GLY A 87 6.98 7.45 10.81
N GLY A 88 6.26 6.58 10.08
CA GLY A 88 6.41 5.14 10.16
C GLY A 88 7.82 4.68 9.76
N TYR A 89 8.37 5.17 8.66
CA TYR A 89 9.73 4.84 8.22
C TYR A 89 10.78 5.40 9.17
N MET A 90 10.61 6.64 9.65
CA MET A 90 11.53 7.25 10.63
C MET A 90 11.55 6.47 11.95
N MET A 91 10.40 6.08 12.47
CA MET A 91 10.31 5.31 13.72
C MET A 91 10.86 3.89 13.55
N SER A 92 10.58 3.24 12.41
CA SER A 92 11.08 1.89 12.13
C SER A 92 12.61 1.86 12.03
N THR A 93 13.21 2.80 11.32
CA THR A 93 14.66 2.89 11.18
C THR A 93 15.34 3.26 12.50
N ALA A 94 14.78 4.19 13.27
CA ALA A 94 15.26 4.55 14.60
C ALA A 94 15.19 3.35 15.56
N GLY A 95 14.10 2.58 15.53
CA GLY A 95 13.95 1.37 16.34
C GLY A 95 14.96 0.25 16.01
N MET A 96 15.52 0.28 14.82
CA MET A 96 16.59 -0.64 14.38
C MET A 96 17.99 -0.08 14.52
N SER A 97 18.15 1.00 15.31
CA SER A 97 19.44 1.69 15.51
C SER A 97 20.06 2.23 14.21
N MET A 98 19.24 2.49 13.21
CA MET A 98 19.66 3.11 11.95
C MET A 98 19.47 4.64 12.02
N PRO A 99 20.29 5.42 11.30
CA PRO A 99 20.09 6.86 11.21
C PRO A 99 18.70 7.22 10.65
N VAL A 100 18.04 8.18 11.28
CA VAL A 100 16.69 8.65 10.89
C VAL A 100 16.64 9.13 9.44
N ASN A 101 17.75 9.63 8.92
CA ASN A 101 17.89 10.07 7.53
C ASN A 101 17.55 8.96 6.51
N PHE A 102 17.78 7.70 6.86
CA PHE A 102 17.42 6.56 6.01
C PHE A 102 15.90 6.41 5.88
N GLY A 103 15.18 6.58 6.99
CA GLY A 103 13.71 6.56 6.96
C GLY A 103 13.13 7.67 6.07
N ILE A 104 13.69 8.88 6.14
CA ILE A 104 13.29 10.00 5.28
C ILE A 104 13.55 9.67 3.81
N PHE A 105 14.73 9.14 3.49
CA PHE A 105 15.08 8.79 2.11
C PHE A 105 14.14 7.74 1.53
N ILE A 106 13.87 6.66 2.29
CA ILE A 106 12.94 5.60 1.87
C ILE A 106 11.54 6.18 1.66
N SER A 107 11.06 7.03 2.55
CA SER A 107 9.73 7.63 2.43
C SER A 107 9.60 8.49 1.19
N LEU A 108 10.62 9.27 0.84
CA LEU A 108 10.67 10.07 -0.39
C LEU A 108 10.66 9.19 -1.65
N LEU A 109 11.39 8.08 -1.63
CA LEU A 109 11.46 7.14 -2.74
C LEU A 109 10.09 6.48 -2.98
N VAL A 110 9.43 6.04 -1.92
CA VAL A 110 8.07 5.47 -1.97
C VAL A 110 7.07 6.51 -2.48
N ARG A 111 7.14 7.75 -2.01
CA ARG A 111 6.28 8.84 -2.49
C ARG A 111 6.47 9.13 -3.97
N LEU A 112 7.70 9.19 -4.43
CA LEU A 112 7.99 9.39 -5.84
C LEU A 112 7.37 8.30 -6.71
N ARG A 113 7.50 7.05 -6.29
CA ARG A 113 6.85 5.92 -6.94
C ARG A 113 5.33 6.07 -6.96
N GLU A 114 4.70 6.40 -5.84
CA GLU A 114 3.24 6.60 -5.74
C GLU A 114 2.76 7.71 -6.70
N LEU A 115 3.50 8.81 -6.78
CA LEU A 115 3.17 9.91 -7.69
C LEU A 115 3.26 9.48 -9.16
N ILE A 116 4.28 8.70 -9.52
CA ILE A 116 4.45 8.18 -10.88
C ILE A 116 3.26 7.26 -11.24
N TRP A 117 2.91 6.32 -10.37
CA TRP A 117 1.80 5.42 -10.62
C TRP A 117 0.45 6.14 -10.66
N THR A 118 0.25 7.13 -9.82
CA THR A 118 -0.95 7.97 -9.84
C THR A 118 -1.05 8.75 -11.14
N ALA A 119 0.05 9.34 -11.61
CA ALA A 119 0.10 10.04 -12.89
C ALA A 119 -0.22 9.12 -14.07
N ILE A 120 0.35 7.92 -14.09
CA ILE A 120 0.05 6.90 -15.12
C ILE A 120 -1.43 6.51 -15.07
N GLY A 121 -1.99 6.27 -13.89
CA GLY A 121 -3.41 5.94 -13.71
C GLY A 121 -4.34 7.04 -14.23
N LEU A 122 -4.05 8.29 -13.94
CA LEU A 122 -4.81 9.45 -14.42
C LEU A 122 -4.72 9.60 -15.94
N LEU A 123 -3.55 9.36 -16.53
CA LEU A 123 -3.37 9.38 -17.99
C LEU A 123 -4.19 8.29 -18.67
N LEU A 124 -4.21 7.08 -18.12
CA LEU A 124 -5.02 5.97 -18.66
C LEU A 124 -6.50 6.28 -18.61
N ILE A 125 -7.00 6.85 -17.51
CA ILE A 125 -8.41 7.27 -17.38
C ILE A 125 -8.77 8.35 -18.41
N LYS A 126 -7.85 9.29 -18.64
CA LYS A 126 -8.05 10.36 -19.64
C LYS A 126 -8.12 9.79 -21.06
N LEU A 127 -7.28 8.83 -21.39
CA LEU A 127 -7.25 8.18 -22.69
C LEU A 127 -8.52 7.35 -22.94
N ASP A 128 -9.01 6.61 -21.94
CA ASP A 128 -10.23 5.83 -22.04
C ASP A 128 -11.49 6.71 -22.27
N LYS A 129 -11.56 7.87 -21.59
CA LYS A 129 -12.61 8.85 -21.82
C LYS A 129 -12.62 9.45 -23.23
N THR A 130 -11.44 9.59 -23.83
CA THR A 130 -11.32 10.13 -25.20
C THR A 130 -11.81 9.12 -26.24
N GLN A 131 -11.55 7.84 -26.02
CA GLN A 131 -11.96 6.77 -26.90
C GLN A 131 -13.47 6.52 -26.89
N LYS A 132 -14.16 6.76 -25.77
CA LYS A 132 -15.64 6.65 -25.67
C LYS A 132 -16.40 7.82 -26.27
N ARG A 133 -15.75 8.91 -26.64
CA ARG A 133 -16.36 10.09 -27.27
C ARG A 133 -16.17 10.15 -28.79
N SER A 134 -15.45 9.21 -29.36
CA SER A 134 -15.27 9.05 -30.80
C SER A 134 -16.14 7.90 -31.32
#